data_5e0c10a420919133f1bb71be12170240
#
_entry.id   5e0c10a420919133f1bb71be12170240
#
_cell.length_a   1.000
_cell.length_b   1.000
_cell.length_c   1.000
_cell.angle_alpha   90.00
_cell.angle_beta   90.00
_cell.angle_gamma   90.00
#
_symmetry.space_group_name_H-M   'P 1'
#
loop_
_entity.id
_entity.type
_entity.pdbx_description
1 polymer ?
#
loop_
_entity_poly.entity_id
_entity_poly.type
_entity_poly.pdbx_seq_one_letter_code
_entity_poly.pdbx_strand_id
1 'polypeptide(L)'
;MLVILLAVLGGVLTTLSMVVSSSLGKKIGLIQSTIIHYIGGLIGGIFILIGMGSVSVPSIIDMSRMPLYIFLGGIMGVMVVYASNVVIPKIPVVYSTLLMFSGQMLCAIVIDAIVMGDFSWKKLLGAIIVILGIFYNSKIDEK
;
A
#
# COMPACT_ATOMS: atom_id res chain seq x y z
N MET A 1 1.12 23.03 -1.48
CA MET A 1 1.60 22.67 -0.12
C MET A 1 0.68 21.69 0.58
N LEU A 2 -0.63 21.91 0.65
CA LEU A 2 -1.58 21.00 1.31
C LEU A 2 -1.51 19.55 0.78
N VAL A 3 -1.43 19.36 -0.53
CA VAL A 3 -1.36 18.04 -1.20
C VAL A 3 -0.12 17.26 -0.77
N ILE A 4 1.03 17.94 -0.67
CA ILE A 4 2.28 17.30 -0.22
C ILE A 4 2.17 16.87 1.24
N LEU A 5 1.62 17.72 2.09
CA LEU A 5 1.39 17.40 3.50
C LEU A 5 0.47 16.20 3.67
N LEU A 6 -0.64 16.16 2.92
CA LEU A 6 -1.57 15.02 2.93
C LEU A 6 -0.91 13.74 2.42
N ALA A 7 -0.04 13.82 1.41
CA ALA A 7 0.70 12.66 0.90
C ALA A 7 1.66 12.10 1.96
N VAL A 8 2.39 12.98 2.68
CA VAL A 8 3.29 12.57 3.77
C VAL A 8 2.51 11.94 4.91
N LEU A 9 1.40 12.55 5.33
CA LEU A 9 0.52 11.99 6.37
C LEU A 9 -0.02 10.61 5.94
N GLY A 10 -0.45 10.47 4.68
CA GLY A 10 -0.87 9.18 4.14
C GLY A 10 0.21 8.12 4.22
N GLY A 11 1.44 8.46 3.88
CA GLY A 11 2.60 7.55 4.00
C GLY A 11 2.86 7.13 5.44
N VAL A 12 2.83 8.06 6.39
CA VAL A 12 3.00 7.76 7.83
C VAL A 12 1.90 6.82 8.32
N LEU A 13 0.63 7.14 8.02
CA LEU A 13 -0.51 6.31 8.44
C LEU A 13 -0.45 4.90 7.83
N THR A 14 -0.04 4.78 6.56
CA THR A 14 0.14 3.49 5.89
C THR A 14 1.19 2.64 6.60
N THR A 15 2.35 3.22 6.91
CA THR A 15 3.43 2.52 7.61
C THR A 15 2.99 2.09 9.01
N LEU A 16 2.34 2.96 9.76
CA LEU A 16 1.82 2.63 11.10
C LEU A 16 0.79 1.49 11.02
N SER A 17 -0.14 1.56 10.09
CA SER A 17 -1.15 0.54 9.87
C SER A 17 -0.52 -0.83 9.55
N MET A 18 0.49 -0.87 8.70
CA MET A 18 1.23 -2.09 8.37
C MET A 18 1.97 -2.67 9.56
N VAL A 19 2.63 -1.83 10.37
CA VAL A 19 3.35 -2.27 11.58
C VAL A 19 2.39 -2.85 12.61
N VAL A 20 1.26 -2.19 12.85
CA VAL A 20 0.22 -2.66 13.78
C VAL A 20 -0.36 -3.99 13.30
N SER A 21 -0.74 -4.09 12.02
CA SER A 21 -1.27 -5.32 11.42
C SER A 21 -0.27 -6.47 11.50
N SER A 22 1.00 -6.21 11.21
CA SER A 22 2.08 -7.18 11.29
C SER A 22 2.34 -7.66 12.73
N SER A 23 2.34 -6.74 13.71
CA SER A 23 2.45 -7.09 15.13
C SER A 23 1.29 -7.95 15.61
N LEU A 24 0.09 -7.66 15.15
CA LEU A 24 -1.09 -8.46 15.40
C LEU A 24 -0.95 -9.85 14.77
N GLY A 25 -0.44 -9.92 13.55
CA GLY A 25 -0.19 -11.17 12.83
C GLY A 25 0.73 -12.14 13.57
N LYS A 26 1.71 -11.62 14.32
CA LYS A 26 2.56 -12.46 15.21
C LYS A 26 1.79 -13.09 16.36
N LYS A 27 0.73 -12.44 16.84
CA LYS A 27 -0.03 -12.90 18.02
C LYS A 27 -1.18 -13.82 17.67
N ILE A 28 -1.92 -13.52 16.63
CA ILE A 28 -3.17 -14.23 16.28
C ILE A 28 -3.12 -14.98 14.95
N GLY A 29 -2.03 -14.83 14.19
CA GLY A 29 -1.87 -15.42 12.86
C GLY A 29 -2.05 -14.43 11.74
N LEU A 30 -1.40 -14.71 10.61
CA LEU A 30 -1.30 -13.77 9.47
C LEU A 30 -2.66 -13.54 8.80
N ILE A 31 -3.45 -14.60 8.61
CA ILE A 31 -4.76 -14.53 7.97
C ILE A 31 -5.73 -13.76 8.85
N GLN A 32 -5.78 -14.06 10.13
CA GLN A 32 -6.65 -13.39 11.10
C GLN A 32 -6.34 -11.89 11.20
N SER A 33 -5.06 -11.55 11.24
CA SER A 33 -4.63 -10.15 11.23
C SER A 33 -5.04 -9.42 9.96
N THR A 34 -4.91 -10.07 8.80
CA THR A 34 -5.34 -9.50 7.51
C THR A 34 -6.85 -9.26 7.50
N ILE A 35 -7.65 -10.19 7.98
CA ILE A 35 -9.11 -10.03 8.08
C ILE A 35 -9.47 -8.85 8.99
N ILE A 36 -8.86 -8.76 10.17
CA ILE A 36 -9.11 -7.66 11.14
C ILE A 36 -8.71 -6.32 10.53
N HIS A 37 -7.60 -6.26 9.80
CA HIS A 37 -7.16 -5.05 9.10
C HIS A 37 -8.24 -4.56 8.12
N TYR A 38 -8.82 -5.45 7.31
CA TYR A 38 -9.86 -5.08 6.35
C TYR A 38 -11.19 -4.73 7.01
N ILE A 39 -11.58 -5.42 8.08
CA ILE A 39 -12.78 -5.07 8.85
C ILE A 39 -12.61 -3.67 9.46
N GLY A 40 -11.45 -3.37 10.04
CA GLY A 40 -11.14 -2.06 10.57
C GLY A 40 -11.21 -0.96 9.50
N GLY A 41 -10.64 -1.22 8.32
CA GLY A 41 -10.72 -0.32 7.18
C GLY A 41 -12.15 -0.08 6.69
N LEU A 42 -12.97 -1.13 6.64
CA LEU A 42 -14.37 -1.03 6.26
C LEU A 42 -15.17 -0.17 7.26
N ILE A 43 -15.01 -0.43 8.55
CA ILE A 43 -15.66 0.34 9.61
C ILE A 43 -15.23 1.81 9.52
N GLY A 44 -13.92 2.07 9.42
CA GLY A 44 -13.39 3.44 9.27
C GLY A 44 -13.95 4.15 8.02
N GLY A 45 -14.02 3.45 6.89
CA GLY A 45 -14.63 3.97 5.66
C GLY A 45 -16.09 4.35 5.82
N ILE A 46 -16.88 3.52 6.51
CA ILE A 46 -18.30 3.80 6.81
C ILE A 46 -18.42 5.04 7.69
N PHE A 47 -17.60 5.18 8.73
CA PHE A 47 -17.61 6.38 9.59
C PHE A 47 -17.30 7.66 8.81
N ILE A 48 -16.32 7.61 7.90
CA ILE A 48 -15.99 8.76 7.04
C ILE A 48 -17.16 9.11 6.13
N LEU A 49 -17.79 8.13 5.49
CA LEU A 49 -18.94 8.34 4.62
C LEU A 49 -20.12 9.01 5.36
N ILE A 50 -20.43 8.53 6.56
CA ILE A 50 -21.50 9.13 7.40
C ILE A 50 -21.11 10.56 7.78
N GLY A 51 -19.86 10.80 8.17
CA GLY A 51 -19.38 12.13 8.57
C GLY A 51 -19.38 13.17 7.44
N MET A 52 -19.18 12.74 6.20
CA MET A 52 -19.22 13.63 5.02
C MET A 52 -20.65 13.96 4.56
N GLY A 53 -21.68 13.36 5.12
CA GLY A 53 -23.10 13.66 4.81
C GLY A 53 -23.54 13.33 3.37
N SER A 54 -22.68 12.69 2.57
CA SER A 54 -22.93 12.39 1.16
C SER A 54 -23.04 10.89 0.95
N VAL A 55 -24.02 10.25 1.61
CA VAL A 55 -24.25 8.82 1.40
C VAL A 55 -25.17 8.62 0.19
N SER A 56 -24.58 8.75 -1.00
CA SER A 56 -25.20 8.15 -2.19
C SER A 56 -24.71 6.71 -2.27
N VAL A 57 -25.40 5.79 -1.60
CA VAL A 57 -25.10 4.35 -1.74
C VAL A 57 -25.54 3.95 -3.15
N PRO A 58 -24.61 3.51 -4.03
CA PRO A 58 -24.99 3.02 -5.34
C PRO A 58 -26.00 1.88 -5.18
N SER A 59 -27.05 1.91 -5.97
CA SER A 59 -28.07 0.87 -5.91
C SER A 59 -27.46 -0.48 -6.30
N ILE A 60 -28.02 -1.59 -5.83
CA ILE A 60 -27.56 -2.94 -6.17
C ILE A 60 -27.55 -3.13 -7.69
N ILE A 61 -28.47 -2.45 -8.40
CA ILE A 61 -28.54 -2.47 -9.87
C ILE A 61 -27.31 -1.79 -10.50
N ASP A 62 -26.84 -0.70 -9.92
CA ASP A 62 -25.63 0.00 -10.38
C ASP A 62 -24.37 -0.86 -10.14
N MET A 63 -24.33 -1.55 -9.00
CA MET A 63 -23.23 -2.49 -8.70
C MET A 63 -23.17 -3.69 -9.66
N SER A 64 -24.31 -4.20 -10.11
CA SER A 64 -24.37 -5.31 -11.07
C SER A 64 -23.90 -4.93 -12.49
N ARG A 65 -23.86 -3.64 -12.80
CA ARG A 65 -23.36 -3.10 -14.08
C ARG A 65 -21.86 -2.76 -14.04
N MET A 66 -21.23 -2.87 -12.87
CA MET A 66 -19.80 -2.58 -12.73
C MET A 66 -18.98 -3.72 -13.33
N PRO A 67 -17.97 -3.43 -14.16
CA PRO A 67 -17.13 -4.44 -14.75
C PRO A 67 -16.29 -5.13 -13.66
N LEU A 68 -16.11 -6.45 -13.78
CA LEU A 68 -15.45 -7.31 -12.79
C LEU A 68 -14.03 -6.86 -12.41
N TYR A 69 -13.33 -6.15 -13.29
CA TYR A 69 -11.96 -5.69 -12.98
C TYR A 69 -11.89 -4.70 -11.82
N ILE A 70 -13.00 -4.02 -11.46
CA ILE A 70 -13.06 -3.12 -10.31
C ILE A 70 -12.81 -3.90 -9.00
N PHE A 71 -13.25 -5.15 -8.93
CA PHE A 71 -13.07 -5.99 -7.75
C PHE A 71 -11.63 -6.53 -7.60
N LEU A 72 -10.82 -6.47 -8.68
CA LEU A 72 -9.41 -6.87 -8.62
C LEU A 72 -8.61 -6.03 -7.61
N GLY A 73 -8.98 -4.76 -7.42
CA GLY A 73 -8.34 -3.90 -6.41
C GLY A 73 -8.41 -4.47 -4.99
N GLY A 74 -9.55 -5.07 -4.62
CA GLY A 74 -9.69 -5.74 -3.32
C GLY A 74 -8.77 -6.95 -3.19
N ILE A 75 -8.69 -7.79 -4.21
CA ILE A 75 -7.82 -8.98 -4.22
C ILE A 75 -6.35 -8.57 -4.13
N MET A 76 -5.93 -7.61 -4.94
CA MET A 76 -4.56 -7.09 -4.91
C MET A 76 -4.22 -6.47 -3.55
N GLY A 77 -5.17 -5.74 -2.95
CA GLY A 77 -5.00 -5.19 -1.61
C GLY A 77 -4.77 -6.27 -0.57
N VAL A 78 -5.57 -7.35 -0.57
CA VAL A 78 -5.38 -8.49 0.35
C VAL A 78 -3.99 -9.10 0.19
N MET A 79 -3.53 -9.30 -1.05
CA MET A 79 -2.19 -9.84 -1.31
C MET A 79 -1.08 -8.93 -0.74
N VAL A 80 -1.22 -7.61 -0.91
CA VAL A 80 -0.25 -6.63 -0.38
C VAL A 80 -0.21 -6.65 1.14
N VAL A 81 -1.36 -6.62 1.82
CA VAL A 81 -1.41 -6.64 3.29
C VAL A 81 -0.89 -7.97 3.84
N TYR A 82 -1.27 -9.10 3.23
CA TYR A 82 -0.77 -10.41 3.63
C TYR A 82 0.75 -10.52 3.47
N ALA A 83 1.29 -10.11 2.30
CA ALA A 83 2.73 -10.10 2.07
C ALA A 83 3.47 -9.19 3.06
N SER A 84 2.91 -8.02 3.36
CA SER A 84 3.46 -7.10 4.38
C SER A 84 3.49 -7.73 5.76
N ASN A 85 2.43 -8.43 6.16
CA ASN A 85 2.36 -9.13 7.44
C ASN A 85 3.39 -10.27 7.55
N VAL A 86 3.82 -10.86 6.42
CA VAL A 86 4.89 -11.88 6.38
C VAL A 86 6.27 -11.25 6.47
N VAL A 87 6.49 -10.13 5.78
CA VAL A 87 7.82 -9.52 5.58
C VAL A 87 8.23 -8.63 6.74
N ILE A 88 7.36 -7.71 7.18
CA ILE A 88 7.68 -6.70 8.22
C ILE A 88 8.20 -7.33 9.53
N PRO A 89 7.69 -8.50 10.01
CA PRO A 89 8.22 -9.11 11.22
C PRO A 89 9.65 -9.67 11.10
N LYS A 90 10.12 -9.87 9.87
CA LYS A 90 11.40 -10.56 9.60
C LYS A 90 12.56 -9.60 9.36
N ILE A 91 12.27 -8.38 8.98
CA ILE A 91 13.27 -7.35 8.66
C ILE A 91 12.91 -6.02 9.34
N PRO A 92 13.88 -5.14 9.61
CA PRO A 92 13.60 -3.83 10.18
C PRO A 92 12.56 -3.06 9.36
N VAL A 93 11.67 -2.33 10.05
CA VAL A 93 10.54 -1.60 9.43
C VAL A 93 11.02 -0.63 8.35
N VAL A 94 12.15 0.03 8.58
CA VAL A 94 12.75 0.97 7.61
C VAL A 94 13.06 0.27 6.29
N TYR A 95 13.70 -0.91 6.33
CA TYR A 95 14.00 -1.68 5.12
C TYR A 95 12.75 -2.18 4.41
N SER A 96 11.77 -2.68 5.18
CA SER A 96 10.49 -3.11 4.61
C SER A 96 9.81 -1.98 3.85
N THR A 97 9.76 -0.78 4.45
CA THR A 97 9.13 0.40 3.85
C THR A 97 9.87 0.85 2.60
N LEU A 98 11.20 0.88 2.63
CA LEU A 98 12.01 1.26 1.48
C LEU A 98 11.88 0.27 0.32
N LEU A 99 11.86 -1.04 0.59
CA LEU A 99 11.65 -2.07 -0.42
C LEU A 99 10.26 -1.96 -1.07
N MET A 100 9.22 -1.76 -0.26
CA MET A 100 7.86 -1.55 -0.77
C MET A 100 7.78 -0.30 -1.63
N PHE A 101 8.36 0.81 -1.18
CA PHE A 101 8.40 2.06 -1.94
C PHE A 101 9.13 1.90 -3.28
N SER A 102 10.25 1.17 -3.28
CA SER A 102 11.00 0.88 -4.52
C SER A 102 10.16 0.06 -5.50
N GLY A 103 9.43 -0.96 -5.02
CA GLY A 103 8.52 -1.74 -5.83
C GLY A 103 7.37 -0.91 -6.40
N GLN A 104 6.78 -0.04 -5.59
CA GLN A 104 5.73 0.89 -6.03
C GLN A 104 6.25 1.86 -7.10
N MET A 105 7.45 2.39 -6.93
CA MET A 105 8.08 3.31 -7.88
C MET A 105 8.35 2.64 -9.23
N LEU A 106 8.85 1.40 -9.23
CA LEU A 106 9.03 0.63 -10.46
C LEU A 106 7.70 0.34 -11.16
N CYS A 107 6.69 -0.08 -10.40
CA CYS A 107 5.35 -0.33 -10.93
C CYS A 107 4.74 0.95 -11.53
N ALA A 108 4.89 2.09 -10.87
CA ALA A 108 4.40 3.38 -11.36
C ALA A 108 5.05 3.77 -12.68
N ILE A 109 6.38 3.55 -12.85
CA ILE A 109 7.09 3.83 -14.10
C ILE A 109 6.54 2.97 -15.24
N VAL A 110 6.28 1.68 -14.98
CA VAL A 110 5.71 0.76 -15.97
C VAL A 110 4.30 1.19 -16.36
N ILE A 111 3.46 1.56 -15.39
CA ILE A 111 2.10 2.04 -15.64
C ILE A 111 2.13 3.35 -16.44
N ASP A 112 2.96 4.32 -16.07
CA ASP A 112 3.13 5.57 -16.81
C ASP A 112 3.54 5.32 -18.27
N ALA A 113 4.46 4.38 -18.50
CA ALA A 113 4.90 4.02 -19.84
C ALA A 113 3.78 3.40 -20.68
N ILE A 114 2.92 2.53 -20.08
CA ILE A 114 1.83 1.85 -20.79
C ILE A 114 0.64 2.79 -21.03
N VAL A 115 0.26 3.57 -20.02
CA VAL A 115 -0.99 4.37 -20.05
C VAL A 115 -0.76 5.73 -20.73
N MET A 116 0.36 6.38 -20.44
CA MET A 116 0.66 7.73 -20.95
C MET A 116 1.60 7.73 -22.15
N GLY A 117 2.22 6.60 -22.49
CA GLY A 117 3.24 6.52 -23.54
C GLY A 117 4.52 7.31 -23.23
N ASP A 118 4.68 7.75 -21.99
CA ASP A 118 5.75 8.67 -21.58
C ASP A 118 6.75 7.93 -20.70
N PHE A 119 7.80 7.42 -21.33
CA PHE A 119 8.89 6.75 -20.63
C PHE A 119 9.94 7.77 -20.18
N SER A 120 10.00 8.05 -18.89
CA SER A 120 10.96 9.00 -18.33
C SER A 120 12.21 8.31 -17.79
N TRP A 121 13.31 8.42 -18.50
CA TRP A 121 14.64 7.97 -18.06
C TRP A 121 15.05 8.54 -16.70
N LYS A 122 14.63 9.77 -16.38
CA LYS A 122 14.93 10.42 -15.10
C LYS A 122 14.27 9.71 -13.93
N LYS A 123 13.01 9.26 -14.10
CA LYS A 123 12.30 8.46 -13.08
C LYS A 123 12.96 7.10 -12.87
N LEU A 124 13.38 6.45 -13.97
CA LEU A 124 14.06 5.16 -13.90
C LEU A 124 15.42 5.26 -13.18
N LEU A 125 16.21 6.28 -13.50
CA LEU A 125 17.49 6.52 -12.82
C LEU A 125 17.28 6.78 -11.32
N GLY A 126 16.26 7.56 -10.94
CA GLY A 126 15.92 7.79 -9.54
C GLY A 126 15.57 6.49 -8.80
N ALA A 127 14.76 5.62 -9.42
CA ALA A 127 14.40 4.31 -8.85
C ALA A 127 15.62 3.41 -8.65
N ILE A 128 16.52 3.36 -9.64
CA ILE A 128 17.78 2.58 -9.56
C ILE A 128 18.66 3.09 -8.42
N ILE A 129 18.82 4.41 -8.28
CA ILE A 129 19.62 4.99 -7.19
C ILE A 129 19.06 4.64 -5.83
N VAL A 130 17.74 4.67 -5.65
CA VAL A 130 17.08 4.28 -4.40
C VAL A 130 17.34 2.80 -4.10
N ILE A 131 17.16 1.92 -5.06
CA ILE A 131 17.40 0.47 -4.89
C ILE A 131 18.85 0.19 -4.53
N LEU A 132 19.81 0.83 -5.21
CA LEU A 132 21.24 0.70 -4.92
C LEU A 132 21.58 1.22 -3.52
N GLY A 133 20.95 2.34 -3.09
CA GLY A 133 21.10 2.88 -1.74
C GLY A 133 20.64 1.89 -0.66
N ILE A 134 19.48 1.24 -0.87
CA ILE A 134 18.97 0.21 0.04
C ILE A 134 19.92 -0.99 0.11
N PHE A 135 20.39 -1.46 -1.04
CA PHE A 135 21.28 -2.60 -1.11
C PHE A 135 22.64 -2.31 -0.43
N TYR A 136 23.17 -1.10 -0.62
CA TYR A 136 24.42 -0.67 0.02
C TYR A 136 24.26 -0.58 1.54
N ASN A 137 23.16 0.00 2.01
CA ASN A 137 22.89 0.12 3.43
C ASN A 137 22.69 -1.25 4.10
N SER A 138 21.99 -2.18 3.44
CA SER A 138 21.80 -3.55 3.92
C SER A 138 23.14 -4.28 4.15
N LYS A 139 24.12 -4.06 3.27
CA LYS A 139 25.45 -4.64 3.44
C LYS A 139 26.29 -4.06 4.59
N ILE A 140 25.99 -2.82 4.98
CA ILE A 140 26.70 -2.18 6.11
C ILE A 140 26.14 -2.68 7.44
N ASP A 141 24.83 -2.89 7.53
CA ASP A 141 24.17 -3.33 8.77
C ASP A 141 24.36 -4.83 9.07
N GLU A 142 24.86 -5.62 8.12
CA GLU A 142 25.27 -7.03 8.33
C GLU A 142 26.67 -7.18 8.98
N LYS A 143 27.40 -6.07 9.19
CA LYS A 143 28.69 -6.04 9.88
C LYS A 143 28.55 -5.56 11.33
#